data_c5984fa43080a3010d7743369470e58e
#
_entry.id   c5984fa43080a3010d7743369470e58e
#
_cell.length_a   1.000
_cell.length_b   1.000
_cell.length_c   1.000
_cell.angle_alpha   90.00
_cell.angle_beta   90.00
_cell.angle_gamma   90.00
#
_symmetry.space_group_name_H-M   'P 1'
#
loop_
_entity.id
_entity.type
_entity.pdbx_description
1 polymer ?
#
loop_
_entity_poly.entity_id
_entity_poly.type
_entity_poly.pdbx_seq_one_letter_code
_entity_poly.pdbx_strand_id
1 'polypeptide(L)'
;MSESEDSAPITVAKSPARPFTLAIDIGGTGLKGSVLDASGAMVADRVRVATTYPLPPDGENGLVGLLAKLVKPLPEADRVSAGFPGMVRSGRILSAPHFVTESGPGSKVDPKLEEAWLGFDLAAALSSALGKPTRVANDADVQGAAVVQGKGLELVITLGTGFGTALFFEGGMLPHLEIAHQPFRKGETYNEQLGERARKDIGDDRWSVRVRKSIESLDTLLFFDHLFIGGGNARRVSRDALGQLLERITIVDNTAGILGGVKLWTGDHLTL
;
A
#
# COMPACT_ATOMS: atom_id res chain seq x y z
N MET A 1 60.29 3.66 12.42
CA MET A 1 58.95 4.26 12.32
C MET A 1 58.33 3.72 11.04
N SER A 2 57.51 2.69 11.17
CA SER A 2 56.78 2.07 10.06
C SER A 2 55.30 2.48 10.20
N GLU A 3 54.84 3.28 9.28
CA GLU A 3 53.44 3.63 9.17
C GLU A 3 52.65 2.40 8.67
N SER A 4 51.76 1.90 9.51
CA SER A 4 50.76 0.91 9.13
C SER A 4 49.64 1.60 8.42
N GLU A 5 49.52 1.43 7.09
CA GLU A 5 48.33 1.81 6.31
C GLU A 5 47.16 0.97 6.78
N ASP A 6 46.24 1.64 7.47
CA ASP A 6 44.91 1.10 7.87
C ASP A 6 44.01 1.13 6.65
N SER A 7 44.00 0.03 5.88
CA SER A 7 43.10 -0.11 4.74
C SER A 7 41.68 -0.44 5.24
N ALA A 8 40.78 0.52 5.16
CA ALA A 8 39.35 0.31 5.41
C ALA A 8 38.80 -0.85 4.55
N PRO A 9 37.96 -1.73 5.11
CA PRO A 9 37.41 -2.86 4.38
C PRO A 9 36.54 -2.38 3.20
N ILE A 10 36.90 -2.85 2.00
CA ILE A 10 36.13 -2.64 0.79
C ILE A 10 34.81 -3.37 0.97
N THR A 11 33.71 -2.63 1.20
CA THR A 11 32.38 -3.19 1.24
C THR A 11 31.99 -3.59 -0.19
N VAL A 12 32.16 -4.86 -0.53
CA VAL A 12 31.69 -5.41 -1.82
C VAL A 12 30.15 -5.32 -1.82
N ALA A 13 29.60 -4.48 -2.67
CA ALA A 13 28.15 -4.41 -2.87
C ALA A 13 27.66 -5.81 -3.26
N LYS A 14 26.77 -6.37 -2.44
CA LYS A 14 26.19 -7.69 -2.65
C LYS A 14 25.38 -7.67 -3.94
N SER A 15 25.69 -8.54 -4.90
CA SER A 15 24.90 -8.63 -6.13
C SER A 15 23.42 -8.88 -5.81
N PRO A 16 22.49 -8.21 -6.53
CA PRO A 16 21.05 -8.39 -6.30
C PRO A 16 20.64 -9.86 -6.38
N ALA A 17 19.88 -10.34 -5.39
CA ALA A 17 19.48 -11.74 -5.30
C ALA A 17 18.08 -11.98 -5.88
N ARG A 18 17.93 -13.02 -6.72
CA ARG A 18 16.64 -13.49 -7.22
C ARG A 18 15.85 -14.22 -6.10
N PRO A 19 14.51 -14.31 -6.19
CA PRO A 19 13.67 -13.85 -7.32
C PRO A 19 13.48 -12.33 -7.34
N PHE A 20 13.46 -11.75 -8.55
CA PHE A 20 13.14 -10.34 -8.74
C PHE A 20 11.62 -10.14 -8.78
N THR A 21 11.13 -9.13 -8.08
CA THR A 21 9.72 -8.79 -8.02
C THR A 21 9.48 -7.43 -8.66
N LEU A 22 8.67 -7.38 -9.73
CA LEU A 22 8.13 -6.13 -10.23
C LEU A 22 7.04 -5.65 -9.27
N ALA A 23 7.32 -4.61 -8.54
CA ALA A 23 6.38 -3.98 -7.62
C ALA A 23 5.70 -2.79 -8.32
N ILE A 24 4.36 -2.84 -8.40
CA ILE A 24 3.51 -1.82 -9.02
C ILE A 24 2.68 -1.15 -7.93
N ASP A 25 2.71 0.18 -7.89
CA ASP A 25 1.86 1.02 -7.03
C ASP A 25 0.86 1.76 -7.91
N ILE A 26 -0.40 1.34 -7.86
CA ILE A 26 -1.51 1.89 -8.62
C ILE A 26 -2.19 2.96 -7.76
N GLY A 27 -2.10 4.21 -8.16
CA GLY A 27 -2.70 5.33 -7.42
C GLY A 27 -3.66 6.15 -8.28
N GLY A 28 -4.62 6.79 -7.64
CA GLY A 28 -5.58 7.69 -8.32
C GLY A 28 -4.96 8.91 -8.99
N THR A 29 -3.71 9.26 -8.67
CA THR A 29 -2.99 10.40 -9.26
C THR A 29 -1.73 9.99 -10.02
N GLY A 30 -1.29 8.73 -9.89
CA GLY A 30 -0.08 8.27 -10.56
C GLY A 30 0.13 6.78 -10.42
N LEU A 31 0.68 6.19 -11.47
CA LEU A 31 1.10 4.81 -11.56
C LEU A 31 2.62 4.75 -11.41
N LYS A 32 3.13 3.79 -10.65
CA LYS A 32 4.56 3.63 -10.40
C LYS A 32 4.97 2.17 -10.52
N GLY A 33 6.19 1.93 -10.96
CA GLY A 33 6.78 0.59 -11.02
C GLY A 33 8.25 0.60 -10.61
N SER A 34 8.70 -0.46 -9.95
CA SER A 34 10.09 -0.71 -9.59
C SER A 34 10.37 -2.20 -9.57
N VAL A 35 11.60 -2.60 -9.80
CA VAL A 35 12.02 -4.00 -9.62
C VAL A 35 12.83 -4.12 -8.34
N LEU A 36 12.44 -5.08 -7.51
CA LEU A 36 13.05 -5.36 -6.21
C LEU A 36 13.75 -6.73 -6.26
N ASP A 37 14.86 -6.85 -5.58
CA ASP A 37 15.50 -8.16 -5.33
C ASP A 37 14.80 -8.92 -4.18
N ALA A 38 15.29 -10.12 -3.87
CA ALA A 38 14.72 -10.95 -2.80
C ALA A 38 14.79 -10.31 -1.40
N SER A 39 15.69 -9.34 -1.18
CA SER A 39 15.80 -8.59 0.07
C SER A 39 14.83 -7.39 0.13
N GLY A 40 14.21 -7.03 -0.99
CA GLY A 40 13.38 -5.83 -1.15
C GLY A 40 14.18 -4.60 -1.59
N ALA A 41 15.48 -4.72 -1.87
CA ALA A 41 16.26 -3.62 -2.40
C ALA A 41 15.89 -3.34 -3.86
N MET A 42 15.82 -2.06 -4.24
CA MET A 42 15.59 -1.67 -5.63
C MET A 42 16.79 -2.02 -6.50
N VAL A 43 16.55 -2.70 -7.62
CA VAL A 43 17.60 -3.06 -8.61
C VAL A 43 17.65 -2.10 -9.78
N ALA A 44 16.68 -1.19 -9.90
CA ALA A 44 16.62 -0.15 -10.91
C ALA A 44 15.84 1.06 -10.39
N ASP A 45 16.02 2.22 -11.03
CA ASP A 45 15.25 3.42 -10.72
C ASP A 45 13.75 3.21 -10.97
N ARG A 46 12.93 3.84 -10.12
CA ARG A 46 11.48 3.78 -10.21
C ARG A 46 10.98 4.53 -11.46
N VAL A 47 10.11 3.87 -12.21
CA VAL A 47 9.34 4.53 -13.28
C VAL A 47 8.01 5.06 -12.72
N ARG A 48 7.51 6.16 -13.29
CA ARG A 48 6.22 6.74 -12.92
C ARG A 48 5.56 7.46 -14.10
N VAL A 49 4.21 7.46 -14.07
CA VAL A 49 3.38 8.25 -14.99
C VAL A 49 2.16 8.77 -14.23
N ALA A 50 1.61 9.91 -14.64
CA ALA A 50 0.34 10.40 -14.11
C ALA A 50 -0.81 9.46 -14.51
N THR A 51 -1.75 9.23 -13.60
CA THR A 51 -2.99 8.53 -13.93
C THR A 51 -3.84 9.42 -14.82
N THR A 52 -4.31 8.89 -15.94
CA THR A 52 -5.21 9.57 -16.88
C THR A 52 -6.63 9.08 -16.71
N TYR A 53 -7.61 9.93 -16.97
CA TYR A 53 -9.03 9.63 -16.81
C TYR A 53 -9.79 9.97 -18.11
N PRO A 54 -10.88 9.24 -18.44
CA PRO A 54 -11.35 8.03 -17.75
C PRO A 54 -10.38 6.86 -17.88
N LEU A 55 -10.33 5.97 -16.88
CA LEU A 55 -9.42 4.84 -16.86
C LEU A 55 -10.18 3.51 -16.74
N PRO A 56 -10.49 2.84 -17.87
CA PRO A 56 -11.04 1.49 -17.82
C PRO A 56 -10.00 0.47 -17.35
N PRO A 57 -10.43 -0.70 -16.85
CA PRO A 57 -9.49 -1.72 -16.36
C PRO A 57 -8.61 -2.31 -17.46
N ASP A 58 -9.13 -2.52 -18.66
CA ASP A 58 -8.44 -3.21 -19.75
C ASP A 58 -8.42 -2.39 -21.04
N GLY A 59 -7.74 -2.93 -22.06
CA GLY A 59 -7.52 -2.27 -23.35
C GLY A 59 -6.20 -1.49 -23.42
N GLU A 60 -5.85 -1.04 -24.60
CA GLU A 60 -4.56 -0.36 -24.87
C GLU A 60 -4.37 0.91 -24.04
N ASN A 61 -5.43 1.66 -23.80
CA ASN A 61 -5.47 2.87 -22.98
C ASN A 61 -6.08 2.65 -21.60
N GLY A 62 -6.41 1.40 -21.25
CA GLY A 62 -6.82 1.01 -19.92
C GLY A 62 -5.64 0.79 -18.97
N LEU A 63 -5.95 0.52 -17.70
CA LEU A 63 -4.92 0.36 -16.67
C LEU A 63 -3.88 -0.69 -17.05
N VAL A 64 -4.31 -1.90 -17.49
CA VAL A 64 -3.41 -3.00 -17.84
C VAL A 64 -2.46 -2.60 -18.97
N GLY A 65 -2.97 -2.00 -20.04
CA GLY A 65 -2.15 -1.53 -21.17
C GLY A 65 -1.18 -0.41 -20.80
N LEU A 66 -1.61 0.54 -19.96
CA LEU A 66 -0.75 1.60 -19.45
C LEU A 66 0.38 1.06 -18.56
N LEU A 67 0.07 0.11 -17.68
CA LEU A 67 1.07 -0.53 -16.82
C LEU A 67 2.08 -1.33 -17.65
N ALA A 68 1.64 -2.10 -18.64
CA ALA A 68 2.54 -2.83 -19.53
C ALA A 68 3.51 -1.90 -20.27
N LYS A 69 3.02 -0.73 -20.74
CA LYS A 69 3.87 0.30 -21.35
C LYS A 69 4.84 0.93 -20.34
N LEU A 70 4.35 1.25 -19.13
CA LEU A 70 5.12 1.90 -18.07
C LEU A 70 6.33 1.07 -17.62
N VAL A 71 6.14 -0.24 -17.44
CA VAL A 71 7.18 -1.11 -16.89
C VAL A 71 8.17 -1.64 -17.92
N LYS A 72 7.92 -1.42 -19.20
CA LYS A 72 8.77 -1.91 -20.31
C LYS A 72 10.26 -1.55 -20.19
N PRO A 73 10.69 -0.35 -19.70
CA PRO A 73 12.11 -0.02 -19.53
C PRO A 73 12.75 -0.66 -18.30
N LEU A 74 11.98 -1.28 -17.40
CA LEU A 74 12.52 -1.92 -16.20
C LEU A 74 13.21 -3.25 -16.49
N PRO A 75 14.16 -3.68 -15.66
CA PRO A 75 14.76 -5.01 -15.74
C PRO A 75 13.71 -6.11 -15.67
N GLU A 76 14.03 -7.25 -16.28
CA GLU A 76 13.15 -8.42 -16.23
C GLU A 76 12.97 -8.93 -14.80
N ALA A 77 11.71 -9.19 -14.41
CA ALA A 77 11.34 -9.72 -13.12
C ALA A 77 10.81 -11.16 -13.25
N ASP A 78 10.86 -11.92 -12.15
CA ASP A 78 10.37 -13.29 -12.08
C ASP A 78 8.85 -13.36 -11.77
N ARG A 79 8.34 -12.31 -11.12
CA ARG A 79 6.96 -12.20 -10.62
C ARG A 79 6.51 -10.75 -10.46
N VAL A 80 5.21 -10.53 -10.33
CA VAL A 80 4.61 -9.19 -10.21
C VAL A 80 3.78 -9.08 -8.93
N SER A 81 3.93 -7.96 -8.23
CA SER A 81 3.07 -7.55 -7.12
C SER A 81 2.46 -6.19 -7.42
N ALA A 82 1.15 -6.06 -7.30
CA ALA A 82 0.47 -4.78 -7.52
C ALA A 82 -0.38 -4.39 -6.31
N GLY A 83 -0.20 -3.15 -5.85
CA GLY A 83 -1.07 -2.49 -4.87
C GLY A 83 -2.16 -1.71 -5.60
N PHE A 84 -3.41 -1.91 -5.23
CA PHE A 84 -4.58 -1.29 -5.86
C PHE A 84 -5.39 -0.48 -4.82
N PRO A 85 -5.80 0.77 -5.12
CA PRO A 85 -6.52 1.61 -4.16
C PRO A 85 -8.04 1.31 -4.19
N GLY A 86 -8.43 0.18 -3.62
CA GLY A 86 -9.78 -0.32 -3.54
C GLY A 86 -9.84 -1.73 -2.99
N MET A 87 -11.05 -2.28 -2.92
CA MET A 87 -11.26 -3.64 -2.43
C MET A 87 -10.79 -4.68 -3.44
N VAL A 88 -9.87 -5.53 -3.01
CA VAL A 88 -9.35 -6.65 -3.80
C VAL A 88 -9.59 -7.95 -3.03
N ARG A 89 -10.03 -8.99 -3.73
CA ARG A 89 -10.14 -10.35 -3.19
C ARG A 89 -9.74 -11.36 -4.25
N SER A 90 -8.80 -12.23 -3.93
CA SER A 90 -8.27 -13.24 -4.87
C SER A 90 -7.88 -12.64 -6.23
N GLY A 91 -7.27 -11.45 -6.23
CA GLY A 91 -6.85 -10.74 -7.45
C GLY A 91 -7.97 -10.03 -8.22
N ARG A 92 -9.23 -10.15 -7.78
CA ARG A 92 -10.41 -9.51 -8.38
C ARG A 92 -10.75 -8.19 -7.68
N ILE A 93 -11.16 -7.21 -8.46
CA ILE A 93 -11.55 -5.89 -7.98
C ILE A 93 -13.02 -5.95 -7.56
N LEU A 94 -13.30 -5.65 -6.29
CA LEU A 94 -14.65 -5.56 -5.74
C LEU A 94 -15.13 -4.10 -5.62
N SER A 95 -14.20 -3.15 -5.53
CA SER A 95 -14.50 -1.71 -5.65
C SER A 95 -13.28 -0.96 -6.17
N ALA A 96 -13.52 0.10 -6.95
CA ALA A 96 -12.49 0.94 -7.55
C ALA A 96 -12.84 2.43 -7.45
N PRO A 97 -12.97 3.01 -6.23
CA PRO A 97 -13.58 4.33 -6.01
C PRO A 97 -12.90 5.47 -6.77
N HIS A 98 -11.61 5.33 -7.07
CA HIS A 98 -10.87 6.32 -7.84
C HIS A 98 -11.02 6.16 -9.35
N PHE A 99 -11.33 4.96 -9.85
CA PHE A 99 -11.28 4.65 -11.28
C PHE A 99 -12.66 4.52 -11.94
N VAL A 100 -13.73 4.48 -11.14
CA VAL A 100 -15.11 4.50 -11.65
C VAL A 100 -15.61 5.91 -11.98
N THR A 101 -14.74 6.91 -12.01
CA THR A 101 -15.07 8.32 -12.14
C THR A 101 -14.64 8.91 -13.50
N GLU A 102 -15.41 9.89 -14.01
CA GLU A 102 -15.19 10.49 -15.34
C GLU A 102 -13.84 11.22 -15.46
N SER A 103 -13.42 11.92 -14.39
CA SER A 103 -12.27 12.85 -14.41
C SER A 103 -11.32 12.67 -13.23
N GLY A 104 -11.40 11.55 -12.50
CA GLY A 104 -10.55 11.26 -11.36
C GLY A 104 -11.24 11.37 -10.00
N PRO A 105 -10.50 11.13 -8.91
CA PRO A 105 -11.04 11.04 -7.56
C PRO A 105 -11.91 12.22 -7.17
N GLY A 106 -13.14 11.95 -6.70
CA GLY A 106 -14.11 12.97 -6.28
C GLY A 106 -14.96 13.57 -7.40
N SER A 107 -14.74 13.18 -8.68
CA SER A 107 -15.62 13.55 -9.78
C SER A 107 -16.81 12.58 -9.88
N LYS A 108 -17.71 12.86 -10.82
CA LYS A 108 -18.91 12.06 -11.04
C LYS A 108 -18.58 10.62 -11.41
N VAL A 109 -19.30 9.67 -10.84
CA VAL A 109 -19.19 8.24 -11.17
C VAL A 109 -19.77 7.98 -12.57
N ASP A 110 -19.04 7.23 -13.38
CA ASP A 110 -19.51 6.69 -14.66
C ASP A 110 -19.98 5.23 -14.44
N PRO A 111 -21.28 4.94 -14.61
CA PRO A 111 -21.81 3.59 -14.41
C PRO A 111 -21.16 2.53 -15.31
N LYS A 112 -20.68 2.90 -16.50
CA LYS A 112 -19.99 1.96 -17.41
C LYS A 112 -18.63 1.58 -16.88
N LEU A 113 -17.88 2.54 -16.29
CA LEU A 113 -16.62 2.25 -15.63
C LEU A 113 -16.86 1.40 -14.38
N GLU A 114 -17.88 1.70 -13.59
CA GLU A 114 -18.23 0.91 -12.41
C GLU A 114 -18.54 -0.54 -12.80
N GLU A 115 -19.34 -0.78 -13.83
CA GLU A 115 -19.63 -2.12 -14.36
C GLU A 115 -18.36 -2.82 -14.88
N ALA A 116 -17.48 -2.09 -15.58
CA ALA A 116 -16.23 -2.65 -16.13
C ALA A 116 -15.23 -3.04 -15.02
N TRP A 117 -15.18 -2.28 -13.93
CA TRP A 117 -14.27 -2.55 -12.81
C TRP A 117 -14.77 -3.64 -11.87
N LEU A 118 -16.08 -3.75 -11.66
CA LEU A 118 -16.65 -4.70 -10.71
C LEU A 118 -16.41 -6.15 -11.14
N GLY A 119 -15.68 -6.89 -10.32
CA GLY A 119 -15.33 -8.29 -10.57
C GLY A 119 -14.20 -8.48 -11.58
N PHE A 120 -13.60 -7.42 -12.11
CA PHE A 120 -12.47 -7.53 -13.04
C PHE A 120 -11.29 -8.28 -12.40
N ASP A 121 -10.78 -9.29 -13.08
CA ASP A 121 -9.65 -10.10 -12.63
C ASP A 121 -8.33 -9.42 -13.00
N LEU A 122 -7.92 -8.46 -12.17
CA LEU A 122 -6.72 -7.67 -12.42
C LEU A 122 -5.45 -8.53 -12.35
N ALA A 123 -5.42 -9.53 -11.46
CA ALA A 123 -4.26 -10.42 -11.34
C ALA A 123 -4.07 -11.26 -12.61
N ALA A 124 -5.14 -11.86 -13.14
CA ALA A 124 -5.08 -12.62 -14.39
C ALA A 124 -4.74 -11.73 -15.58
N ALA A 125 -5.33 -10.56 -15.68
CA ALA A 125 -5.06 -9.60 -16.77
C ALA A 125 -3.60 -9.12 -16.78
N LEU A 126 -3.05 -8.74 -15.64
CA LEU A 126 -1.64 -8.36 -15.53
C LEU A 126 -0.71 -9.57 -15.75
N SER A 127 -1.06 -10.75 -15.26
CA SER A 127 -0.28 -11.96 -15.50
C SER A 127 -0.18 -12.28 -17.00
N SER A 128 -1.30 -12.15 -17.71
CA SER A 128 -1.35 -12.34 -19.16
C SER A 128 -0.54 -11.27 -19.90
N ALA A 129 -0.72 -9.99 -19.55
CA ALA A 129 -0.07 -8.88 -20.23
C ALA A 129 1.45 -8.84 -20.02
N LEU A 130 1.93 -9.25 -18.85
CA LEU A 130 3.34 -9.19 -18.46
C LEU A 130 4.05 -10.56 -18.56
N GLY A 131 3.31 -11.65 -18.83
CA GLY A 131 3.85 -13.01 -18.94
C GLY A 131 4.48 -13.53 -17.64
N LYS A 132 4.04 -13.06 -16.48
CA LYS A 132 4.61 -13.40 -15.16
C LYS A 132 3.50 -13.68 -14.13
N PRO A 133 3.75 -14.58 -13.17
CA PRO A 133 2.83 -14.75 -12.05
C PRO A 133 2.57 -13.43 -11.35
N THR A 134 1.31 -13.09 -11.10
CA THR A 134 0.93 -11.80 -10.54
C THR A 134 0.06 -11.97 -9.29
N ARG A 135 0.37 -11.20 -8.23
CA ARG A 135 -0.48 -11.03 -7.05
C ARG A 135 -0.92 -9.57 -6.94
N VAL A 136 -2.20 -9.38 -6.64
CA VAL A 136 -2.81 -8.05 -6.46
C VAL A 136 -3.45 -8.00 -5.08
N ALA A 137 -3.16 -6.95 -4.33
CA ALA A 137 -3.76 -6.68 -3.02
C ALA A 137 -4.14 -5.20 -2.90
N ASN A 138 -4.86 -4.83 -1.84
CA ASN A 138 -5.07 -3.41 -1.55
C ASN A 138 -3.72 -2.72 -1.29
N ASP A 139 -3.62 -1.42 -1.58
CA ASP A 139 -2.38 -0.65 -1.41
C ASP A 139 -1.93 -0.55 0.05
N ALA A 140 -2.86 -0.46 1.02
CA ALA A 140 -2.53 -0.49 2.44
C ALA A 140 -2.05 -1.89 2.89
N ASP A 141 -2.60 -2.97 2.31
CA ASP A 141 -2.16 -4.34 2.58
C ASP A 141 -0.71 -4.55 2.11
N VAL A 142 -0.39 -4.07 0.90
CA VAL A 142 1.00 -4.11 0.39
C VAL A 142 1.94 -3.31 1.28
N GLN A 143 1.53 -2.09 1.69
CA GLN A 143 2.34 -1.27 2.60
C GLN A 143 2.51 -1.95 3.97
N GLY A 144 1.43 -2.54 4.50
CA GLY A 144 1.44 -3.26 5.77
C GLY A 144 2.39 -4.46 5.77
N ALA A 145 2.38 -5.25 4.69
CA ALA A 145 3.24 -6.41 4.56
C ALA A 145 4.75 -6.09 4.71
N ALA A 146 5.15 -4.84 4.41
CA ALA A 146 6.54 -4.40 4.56
C ALA A 146 6.97 -4.21 6.01
N VAL A 147 6.05 -3.92 6.92
CA VAL A 147 6.36 -3.41 8.28
C VAL A 147 6.02 -4.38 9.39
N VAL A 148 5.10 -5.33 9.15
CA VAL A 148 4.70 -6.32 10.15
C VAL A 148 5.86 -7.24 10.56
N GLN A 149 5.85 -7.65 11.81
CA GLN A 149 6.89 -8.47 12.44
C GLN A 149 6.54 -9.96 12.47
N GLY A 150 5.28 -10.30 12.20
CA GLY A 150 4.78 -11.67 12.21
C GLY A 150 4.52 -12.20 13.61
N LYS A 151 3.99 -11.38 14.51
CA LYS A 151 3.72 -11.75 15.90
C LYS A 151 2.31 -11.35 16.29
N GLY A 152 1.46 -12.34 16.57
CA GLY A 152 0.08 -12.10 16.99
C GLY A 152 -0.74 -11.38 15.94
N LEU A 153 -1.72 -10.60 16.37
CA LEU A 153 -2.59 -9.79 15.53
C LEU A 153 -2.01 -8.38 15.36
N GLU A 154 -1.51 -8.08 14.18
CA GLU A 154 -0.88 -6.81 13.84
C GLU A 154 -1.80 -5.98 12.95
N LEU A 155 -2.15 -4.79 13.42
CA LEU A 155 -2.90 -3.80 12.66
C LEU A 155 -1.95 -2.79 12.03
N VAL A 156 -2.16 -2.46 10.78
CA VAL A 156 -1.49 -1.35 10.10
C VAL A 156 -2.54 -0.30 9.75
N ILE A 157 -2.29 0.95 10.09
CA ILE A 157 -3.08 2.08 9.59
C ILE A 157 -2.19 2.97 8.73
N THR A 158 -2.73 3.45 7.63
CA THR A 158 -2.05 4.41 6.75
C THR A 158 -2.77 5.75 6.80
N LEU A 159 -2.02 6.80 7.13
CA LEU A 159 -2.50 8.17 7.23
C LEU A 159 -1.92 9.00 6.09
N GLY A 160 -2.75 9.34 5.11
CA GLY A 160 -2.36 10.08 3.91
C GLY A 160 -3.50 10.97 3.42
N THR A 161 -3.75 10.99 2.12
CA THR A 161 -4.94 11.63 1.54
C THR A 161 -6.20 11.14 2.23
N GLY A 162 -6.26 9.83 2.49
CA GLY A 162 -7.31 9.14 3.23
C GLY A 162 -6.75 8.39 4.45
N PHE A 163 -7.56 7.42 4.90
CA PHE A 163 -7.29 6.48 5.97
C PHE A 163 -7.36 5.06 5.42
N GLY A 164 -6.28 4.31 5.48
CA GLY A 164 -6.26 2.90 5.06
C GLY A 164 -5.94 1.98 6.23
N THR A 165 -6.33 0.72 6.10
CA THR A 165 -6.08 -0.32 7.12
C THR A 165 -5.59 -1.59 6.45
N ALA A 166 -4.76 -2.35 7.15
CA ALA A 166 -4.39 -3.72 6.81
C ALA A 166 -4.25 -4.54 8.09
N LEU A 167 -4.59 -5.82 8.04
CA LEU A 167 -4.61 -6.69 9.19
C LEU A 167 -3.82 -7.97 8.90
N PHE A 168 -2.97 -8.37 9.87
CA PHE A 168 -2.11 -9.53 9.73
C PHE A 168 -2.19 -10.37 11.01
N PHE A 169 -2.15 -11.68 10.86
CA PHE A 169 -2.05 -12.61 11.97
C PHE A 169 -0.87 -13.55 11.76
N GLU A 170 0.06 -13.60 12.73
CA GLU A 170 1.30 -14.40 12.65
C GLU A 170 2.06 -14.16 11.32
N GLY A 171 2.07 -12.90 10.84
CA GLY A 171 2.70 -12.49 9.58
C GLY A 171 1.90 -12.80 8.31
N GLY A 172 0.81 -13.57 8.41
CA GLY A 172 -0.12 -13.83 7.32
C GLY A 172 -1.10 -12.67 7.15
N MET A 173 -1.31 -12.21 5.91
CA MET A 173 -2.28 -11.16 5.60
C MET A 173 -3.70 -11.72 5.73
N LEU A 174 -4.54 -11.04 6.50
CA LEU A 174 -5.96 -11.34 6.61
C LEU A 174 -6.76 -10.67 5.46
N PRO A 175 -8.01 -11.09 5.21
CA PRO A 175 -8.86 -10.43 4.23
C PRO A 175 -8.98 -8.94 4.51
N HIS A 176 -8.82 -8.12 3.48
CA HIS A 176 -8.88 -6.67 3.59
C HIS A 176 -10.20 -6.20 4.20
N LEU A 177 -10.11 -5.29 5.16
CA LEU A 177 -11.26 -4.63 5.79
C LEU A 177 -11.26 -3.14 5.41
N GLU A 178 -12.26 -2.73 4.62
CA GLU A 178 -12.44 -1.32 4.20
C GLU A 178 -13.05 -0.49 5.34
N ILE A 179 -12.28 -0.28 6.40
CA ILE A 179 -12.72 0.47 7.59
C ILE A 179 -12.85 1.97 7.29
N ALA A 180 -12.15 2.46 6.28
CA ALA A 180 -12.13 3.86 5.87
C ALA A 180 -13.53 4.46 5.70
N HIS A 181 -14.47 3.69 5.16
CA HIS A 181 -15.83 4.12 4.86
C HIS A 181 -16.84 3.83 5.99
N GLN A 182 -16.39 3.25 7.10
CA GLN A 182 -17.27 3.03 8.25
C GLN A 182 -17.53 4.33 9.02
N PRO A 183 -18.73 4.48 9.63
CA PRO A 183 -19.03 5.60 10.51
C PRO A 183 -18.04 5.65 11.67
N PHE A 184 -17.49 6.82 11.92
CA PHE A 184 -16.57 7.03 13.04
C PHE A 184 -17.09 8.07 14.03
N ARG A 185 -17.37 9.30 13.57
CA ARG A 185 -17.68 10.40 14.48
C ARG A 185 -18.57 11.45 13.80
N LYS A 186 -19.61 11.92 14.52
CA LYS A 186 -20.53 12.98 14.04
C LYS A 186 -21.21 12.70 12.70
N GLY A 187 -21.47 11.43 12.39
CA GLY A 187 -22.04 11.02 11.11
C GLY A 187 -21.06 10.96 9.95
N GLU A 188 -19.78 11.22 10.20
CA GLU A 188 -18.70 11.12 9.21
C GLU A 188 -17.89 9.84 9.38
N THR A 189 -17.23 9.40 8.32
CA THR A 189 -16.42 8.19 8.24
C THR A 189 -15.02 8.37 8.85
N TYR A 190 -14.29 7.26 9.03
CA TYR A 190 -12.86 7.31 9.37
C TYR A 190 -12.08 8.15 8.36
N ASN A 191 -12.34 7.96 7.08
CA ASN A 191 -11.65 8.67 6.00
C ASN A 191 -11.86 10.19 6.08
N GLU A 192 -13.10 10.63 6.26
CA GLU A 192 -13.46 12.06 6.36
C GLU A 192 -12.88 12.72 7.61
N GLN A 193 -12.76 11.99 8.72
CA GLN A 193 -12.27 12.52 10.00
C GLN A 193 -10.74 12.46 10.15
N LEU A 194 -10.04 11.56 9.44
CA LEU A 194 -8.62 11.26 9.63
C LEU A 194 -7.74 11.54 8.40
N GLY A 195 -8.35 11.71 7.22
CA GLY A 195 -7.61 12.07 6.01
C GLY A 195 -6.94 13.45 6.07
N GLU A 196 -6.06 13.73 5.12
CA GLU A 196 -5.26 14.96 5.08
C GLU A 196 -6.11 16.25 5.13
N ARG A 197 -7.29 16.24 4.52
CA ARG A 197 -8.20 17.39 4.56
C ARG A 197 -8.58 17.72 5.99
N ALA A 198 -9.07 16.73 6.75
CA ALA A 198 -9.44 16.91 8.15
C ALA A 198 -8.26 17.41 9.00
N ARG A 199 -7.04 16.86 8.75
CA ARG A 199 -5.83 17.31 9.44
C ARG A 199 -5.54 18.79 9.18
N LYS A 200 -5.61 19.22 7.92
CA LYS A 200 -5.39 20.63 7.54
C LYS A 200 -6.43 21.58 8.15
N ASP A 201 -7.68 21.14 8.22
CA ASP A 201 -8.79 21.96 8.72
C ASP A 201 -8.71 22.19 10.25
N ILE A 202 -8.15 21.25 11.02
CA ILE A 202 -8.16 21.32 12.50
C ILE A 202 -6.79 21.41 13.15
N GLY A 203 -5.70 21.25 12.38
CA GLY A 203 -4.33 21.22 12.84
C GLY A 203 -3.89 19.89 13.45
N ASP A 204 -2.56 19.69 13.50
CA ASP A 204 -1.94 18.40 13.85
C ASP A 204 -2.31 17.92 15.27
N ASP A 205 -2.39 18.81 16.26
CA ASP A 205 -2.67 18.43 17.65
C ASP A 205 -4.09 17.88 17.81
N ARG A 206 -5.11 18.61 17.32
CA ARG A 206 -6.51 18.15 17.39
C ARG A 206 -6.74 16.91 16.55
N TRP A 207 -6.07 16.83 15.42
CA TRP A 207 -6.12 15.67 14.55
C TRP A 207 -5.48 14.45 15.22
N SER A 208 -4.34 14.59 15.90
CA SER A 208 -3.70 13.51 16.65
C SER A 208 -4.60 12.95 17.76
N VAL A 209 -5.39 13.78 18.42
CA VAL A 209 -6.42 13.31 19.37
C VAL A 209 -7.50 12.49 18.67
N ARG A 210 -7.89 12.83 17.42
CA ARG A 210 -8.84 12.01 16.64
C ARG A 210 -8.20 10.67 16.24
N VAL A 211 -6.93 10.69 15.80
CA VAL A 211 -6.16 9.46 15.49
C VAL A 211 -6.14 8.55 16.71
N ARG A 212 -5.81 9.06 17.89
CA ARG A 212 -5.86 8.28 19.13
C ARG A 212 -7.23 7.63 19.34
N LYS A 213 -8.32 8.39 19.22
CA LYS A 213 -9.69 7.86 19.39
C LYS A 213 -10.03 6.79 18.36
N SER A 214 -9.54 6.91 17.13
CA SER A 214 -9.73 5.86 16.12
C SER A 214 -9.00 4.58 16.49
N ILE A 215 -7.79 4.71 17.02
CA ILE A 215 -7.00 3.57 17.51
C ILE A 215 -7.69 2.89 18.68
N GLU A 216 -8.19 3.64 19.67
CA GLU A 216 -8.95 3.11 20.81
C GLU A 216 -10.21 2.35 20.34
N SER A 217 -10.93 2.87 19.34
CA SER A 217 -12.08 2.19 18.75
C SER A 217 -11.70 0.90 18.04
N LEU A 218 -10.62 0.91 17.26
CA LEU A 218 -10.12 -0.28 16.57
C LEU A 218 -9.55 -1.32 17.54
N ASP A 219 -8.91 -0.90 18.63
CA ASP A 219 -8.44 -1.78 19.67
C ASP A 219 -9.60 -2.53 20.35
N THR A 220 -10.68 -1.82 20.66
CA THR A 220 -11.90 -2.43 21.22
C THR A 220 -12.54 -3.45 20.27
N LEU A 221 -12.42 -3.23 18.96
CA LEU A 221 -12.99 -4.11 17.94
C LEU A 221 -12.12 -5.33 17.67
N LEU A 222 -10.80 -5.13 17.55
CA LEU A 222 -9.86 -6.12 17.03
C LEU A 222 -9.00 -6.75 18.09
N PHE A 223 -8.77 -6.09 19.24
CA PHE A 223 -7.83 -6.51 20.29
C PHE A 223 -6.44 -6.83 19.71
N PHE A 224 -5.90 -5.92 18.89
CA PHE A 224 -4.60 -6.12 18.25
C PHE A 224 -3.45 -6.13 19.27
N ASP A 225 -2.43 -6.93 19.00
CA ASP A 225 -1.21 -7.00 19.82
C ASP A 225 -0.28 -5.81 19.50
N HIS A 226 -0.16 -5.43 18.23
CA HIS A 226 0.68 -4.32 17.80
C HIS A 226 0.04 -3.51 16.67
N LEU A 227 0.32 -2.19 16.66
CA LEU A 227 -0.14 -1.26 15.64
C LEU A 227 1.05 -0.59 14.94
N PHE A 228 1.04 -0.59 13.61
CA PHE A 228 1.93 0.23 12.80
C PHE A 228 1.17 1.42 12.21
N ILE A 229 1.74 2.62 12.34
CA ILE A 229 1.20 3.85 11.74
C ILE A 229 2.11 4.28 10.60
N GLY A 230 1.64 4.17 9.37
CA GLY A 230 2.33 4.55 8.15
C GLY A 230 1.62 5.66 7.38
N GLY A 231 2.08 5.91 6.15
CA GLY A 231 1.54 6.95 5.28
C GLY A 231 2.22 8.31 5.45
N GLY A 232 1.96 9.22 4.51
CA GLY A 232 2.65 10.53 4.43
C GLY A 232 2.44 11.44 5.65
N ASN A 233 1.35 11.23 6.39
CA ASN A 233 1.01 12.00 7.59
C ASN A 233 1.39 11.31 8.91
N ALA A 234 1.95 10.10 8.88
CA ALA A 234 2.30 9.34 10.09
C ALA A 234 3.19 10.13 11.06
N ARG A 235 4.19 10.84 10.53
CA ARG A 235 5.12 11.67 11.32
C ARG A 235 4.46 12.92 11.94
N ARG A 236 3.22 13.26 11.55
CA ARG A 236 2.46 14.38 12.11
C ARG A 236 1.65 13.98 13.35
N VAL A 237 1.55 12.67 13.62
CA VAL A 237 0.87 12.19 14.83
C VAL A 237 1.72 12.52 16.05
N SER A 238 1.14 13.27 16.99
CA SER A 238 1.79 13.60 18.25
C SER A 238 1.92 12.35 19.13
N ARG A 239 3.15 12.04 19.54
CA ARG A 239 3.42 10.92 20.46
C ARG A 239 2.73 11.13 21.80
N ASP A 240 2.72 12.37 22.31
CA ASP A 240 2.08 12.72 23.58
C ASP A 240 0.56 12.48 23.52
N ALA A 241 -0.07 12.74 22.36
CA ALA A 241 -1.48 12.47 22.17
C ALA A 241 -1.81 10.96 22.25
N LEU A 242 -0.89 10.08 21.88
CA LEU A 242 -1.07 8.62 21.92
C LEU A 242 -0.97 8.05 23.35
N GLY A 243 -0.22 8.69 24.24
CA GLY A 243 -0.10 8.29 25.65
C GLY A 243 0.37 6.84 25.80
N GLN A 244 -0.29 6.07 26.66
CA GLN A 244 0.06 4.67 26.93
C GLN A 244 -0.07 3.73 25.74
N LEU A 245 -0.86 4.09 24.73
CA LEU A 245 -0.96 3.28 23.51
C LEU A 245 0.39 3.16 22.77
N LEU A 246 1.30 4.11 22.98
CA LEU A 246 2.63 4.13 22.36
C LEU A 246 3.47 2.85 22.63
N GLU A 247 3.23 2.14 23.72
CA GLU A 247 3.92 0.89 24.06
C GLU A 247 3.65 -0.22 23.02
N ARG A 248 2.49 -0.15 22.34
CA ARG A 248 2.08 -1.09 21.29
C ARG A 248 2.05 -0.48 19.89
N ILE A 249 2.64 0.72 19.72
CA ILE A 249 2.59 1.45 18.44
C ILE A 249 4.00 1.69 17.89
N THR A 250 4.19 1.38 16.62
CA THR A 250 5.37 1.77 15.84
C THR A 250 4.95 2.73 14.73
N ILE A 251 5.53 3.94 14.73
CA ILE A 251 5.36 4.89 13.60
C ILE A 251 6.45 4.57 12.58
N VAL A 252 6.05 4.23 11.36
CA VAL A 252 6.94 3.81 10.27
C VAL A 252 7.07 4.89 9.19
N ASP A 253 8.20 4.88 8.51
CA ASP A 253 8.45 5.80 7.41
C ASP A 253 7.74 5.38 6.12
N ASN A 254 7.46 6.36 5.26
CA ASN A 254 6.72 6.17 4.01
C ASN A 254 7.50 5.38 2.91
N THR A 255 8.68 4.85 3.22
CA THR A 255 9.49 4.04 2.30
C THR A 255 8.98 2.61 2.14
N ALA A 256 8.10 2.16 3.05
CA ALA A 256 7.60 0.79 3.11
C ALA A 256 6.71 0.37 1.91
N GLY A 257 6.06 1.33 1.22
CA GLY A 257 5.03 1.02 0.23
C GLY A 257 5.47 0.14 -0.96
N ILE A 258 6.76 0.09 -1.29
CA ILE A 258 7.27 -0.75 -2.39
C ILE A 258 7.85 -2.06 -1.84
N LEU A 259 8.47 -2.03 -0.66
CA LEU A 259 9.09 -3.21 -0.05
C LEU A 259 8.07 -4.33 0.22
N GLY A 260 6.83 -3.98 0.51
CA GLY A 260 5.74 -4.93 0.72
C GLY A 260 5.43 -5.81 -0.48
N GLY A 261 5.75 -5.36 -1.69
CA GLY A 261 5.57 -6.16 -2.90
C GLY A 261 6.29 -7.51 -2.87
N VAL A 262 7.49 -7.57 -2.28
CA VAL A 262 8.22 -8.84 -2.11
C VAL A 262 7.52 -9.75 -1.09
N LYS A 263 6.99 -9.15 -0.03
CA LYS A 263 6.34 -9.86 1.08
C LYS A 263 5.03 -10.53 0.67
N LEU A 264 4.35 -10.06 -0.37
CA LEU A 264 3.16 -10.75 -0.91
C LEU A 264 3.46 -12.19 -1.38
N TRP A 265 4.72 -12.55 -1.54
CA TRP A 265 5.16 -13.88 -1.99
C TRP A 265 5.75 -14.75 -0.87
N THR A 266 5.89 -14.21 0.35
CA THR A 266 6.42 -14.94 1.49
C THR A 266 5.27 -15.37 2.40
N GLY A 267 4.75 -16.56 2.20
CA GLY A 267 3.69 -17.17 3.03
C GLY A 267 2.58 -17.80 2.19
N ASP A 268 2.13 -18.99 2.58
CA ASP A 268 1.07 -19.74 1.90
C ASP A 268 -0.34 -19.19 2.17
N HIS A 269 -0.46 -18.08 2.90
CA HIS A 269 -1.74 -17.56 3.42
C HIS A 269 -2.46 -16.57 2.50
N LEU A 270 -1.95 -16.30 1.29
CA LEU A 270 -2.57 -15.39 0.32
C LEU A 270 -3.52 -16.07 -0.68
N THR A 271 -4.01 -17.24 -0.35
CA THR A 271 -5.04 -17.95 -1.12
C THR A 271 -6.45 -17.77 -0.55
N LEU A 272 -6.76 -16.59 0.00
CA LEU A 272 -8.11 -16.25 0.43
C LEU A 272 -8.80 -15.30 -0.55
#